data_8fd11df7b8af631e2b3585a1d790317e
#
_entry.id   8fd11df7b8af631e2b3585a1d790317e
#
_cell.length_a   1.000
_cell.length_b   1.000
_cell.length_c   1.000
_cell.angle_alpha   90.00
_cell.angle_beta   90.00
_cell.angle_gamma   90.00
#
_symmetry.space_group_name_H-M   'P 1'
#
loop_
_entity.id
_entity.type
_entity.pdbx_description
1 polymer ?
#
loop_
_entity_poly.entity_id
_entity_poly.type
_entity_poly.pdbx_seq_one_letter_code
_entity_poly.pdbx_strand_id
1 'polypeptide(L)'
;MYPTLFHLFKDLFGVDWNFLKPINSFGFLVAIAFLVAAFLFRKEIIRKEKEGLLHGKLSIVIEGKKASLIELALLFLIGFIIGFKFLYPFYDSTVLNDFQHYILSLEGSLFGGIAIGLGIAGQNYYQSEKTKLPEPIEVEKEVKPHEHISNITLLALVFGFLGAKIFAWLENPIPLSEFLHDPFSGLTIYGGLITASAACIFYIRKQKLHVFHMLDAVSPALMLAYGVGRLGCHFS
;
A
#
# COMPACT_ATOMS: atom_id res chain seq x y z
N MET A 1 -11.60 -17.44 -19.09
CA MET A 1 -10.62 -17.06 -18.09
C MET A 1 -9.64 -16.09 -18.74
N TYR A 2 -9.42 -14.93 -18.12
CA TYR A 2 -8.63 -13.84 -18.69
C TYR A 2 -7.40 -13.61 -17.79
N PRO A 3 -6.31 -14.35 -17.98
CA PRO A 3 -5.14 -14.29 -17.09
C PRO A 3 -4.50 -12.90 -17.06
N THR A 4 -4.64 -12.13 -18.14
CA THR A 4 -4.15 -10.75 -18.20
C THR A 4 -5.22 -9.79 -18.69
N LEU A 5 -5.06 -8.51 -18.35
CA LEU A 5 -5.96 -7.46 -18.82
C LEU A 5 -6.02 -7.38 -20.36
N PHE A 6 -4.94 -7.74 -21.04
CA PHE A 6 -4.92 -7.80 -22.49
C PHE A 6 -6.03 -8.71 -23.06
N HIS A 7 -6.14 -9.94 -22.52
CA HIS A 7 -7.17 -10.88 -22.96
C HIS A 7 -8.58 -10.39 -22.64
N LEU A 8 -8.74 -9.79 -21.45
CA LEU A 8 -10.03 -9.19 -21.04
C LEU A 8 -10.47 -8.06 -21.99
N PHE A 9 -9.57 -7.11 -22.29
CA PHE A 9 -9.90 -5.98 -23.15
C PHE A 9 -10.06 -6.36 -24.61
N LYS A 10 -9.28 -7.35 -25.09
CA LYS A 10 -9.41 -7.87 -26.46
C LYS A 10 -10.77 -8.50 -26.69
N ASP A 11 -11.24 -9.35 -25.76
CA ASP A 11 -12.52 -10.05 -25.91
C ASP A 11 -13.74 -9.15 -25.67
N LEU A 12 -13.67 -8.21 -24.70
CA LEU A 12 -14.80 -7.34 -24.39
C LEU A 12 -14.92 -6.14 -25.33
N PHE A 13 -13.80 -5.56 -25.75
CA PHE A 13 -13.77 -4.30 -26.51
C PHE A 13 -13.15 -4.43 -27.89
N GLY A 14 -12.60 -5.61 -28.26
CA GLY A 14 -11.94 -5.82 -29.54
C GLY A 14 -10.63 -5.02 -29.73
N VAL A 15 -10.01 -4.56 -28.64
CA VAL A 15 -8.85 -3.67 -28.70
C VAL A 15 -7.58 -4.41 -28.32
N ASP A 16 -6.58 -4.40 -29.19
CA ASP A 16 -5.27 -5.05 -28.99
C ASP A 16 -4.25 -4.09 -28.34
N TRP A 17 -4.37 -3.83 -27.06
CA TRP A 17 -3.41 -3.02 -26.30
C TRP A 17 -2.29 -3.87 -25.71
N ASN A 18 -1.19 -4.02 -26.43
CA ASN A 18 -0.05 -4.87 -26.04
C ASN A 18 0.57 -4.50 -24.70
N PHE A 19 0.48 -3.24 -24.24
CA PHE A 19 0.98 -2.78 -22.94
C PHE A 19 0.19 -3.37 -21.74
N LEU A 20 -0.96 -3.98 -21.97
CA LEU A 20 -1.76 -4.65 -20.93
C LEU A 20 -1.36 -6.11 -20.70
N LYS A 21 -0.51 -6.69 -21.57
CA LYS A 21 -0.05 -8.08 -21.43
C LYS A 21 0.60 -8.41 -20.09
N PRO A 22 1.46 -7.54 -19.53
CA PRO A 22 2.13 -7.82 -18.24
C PRO A 22 1.21 -7.66 -17.02
N ILE A 23 0.02 -7.07 -17.18
CA ILE A 23 -0.87 -6.78 -16.07
C ILE A 23 -1.79 -7.98 -15.85
N ASN A 24 -1.52 -8.75 -14.78
CA ASN A 24 -2.38 -9.84 -14.35
C ASN A 24 -3.76 -9.29 -13.91
N SER A 25 -4.84 -9.89 -14.42
CA SER A 25 -6.21 -9.45 -14.15
C SER A 25 -6.56 -9.52 -12.66
N PHE A 26 -6.11 -10.58 -11.98
CA PHE A 26 -6.30 -10.73 -10.53
C PHE A 26 -5.62 -9.61 -9.74
N GLY A 27 -4.32 -9.39 -9.98
CA GLY A 27 -3.55 -8.35 -9.29
C GLY A 27 -4.12 -6.95 -9.49
N PHE A 28 -4.57 -6.64 -10.72
CA PHE A 28 -5.21 -5.36 -11.04
C PHE A 28 -6.52 -5.17 -10.28
N LEU A 29 -7.40 -6.16 -10.26
CA LEU A 29 -8.67 -6.07 -9.54
C LEU A 29 -8.46 -6.00 -8.02
N VAL A 30 -7.46 -6.69 -7.48
CA VAL A 30 -7.07 -6.56 -6.08
C VAL A 30 -6.57 -5.15 -5.77
N ALA A 31 -5.74 -4.57 -6.62
CA ALA A 31 -5.28 -3.18 -6.44
C ALA A 31 -6.46 -2.19 -6.47
N ILE A 32 -7.40 -2.34 -7.41
CA ILE A 32 -8.64 -1.54 -7.43
C ILE A 32 -9.44 -1.75 -6.14
N ALA A 33 -9.59 -2.99 -5.67
CA ALA A 33 -10.30 -3.29 -4.44
C ALA A 33 -9.73 -2.51 -3.24
N PHE A 34 -8.40 -2.46 -3.11
CA PHE A 34 -7.73 -1.67 -2.07
C PHE A 34 -7.98 -0.16 -2.19
N LEU A 35 -7.86 0.39 -3.40
CA LEU A 35 -8.08 1.83 -3.63
C LEU A 35 -9.52 2.23 -3.32
N VAL A 36 -10.49 1.44 -3.79
CA VAL A 36 -11.91 1.70 -3.55
C VAL A 36 -12.25 1.53 -2.08
N ALA A 37 -11.70 0.51 -1.40
CA ALA A 37 -11.88 0.32 0.03
C ALA A 37 -11.32 1.50 0.83
N ALA A 38 -10.12 1.97 0.52
CA ALA A 38 -9.51 3.12 1.18
C ALA A 38 -10.34 4.40 0.98
N PHE A 39 -10.85 4.60 -0.25
CA PHE A 39 -11.72 5.74 -0.56
C PHE A 39 -13.04 5.70 0.22
N LEU A 40 -13.72 4.55 0.24
CA LEU A 40 -14.98 4.39 0.98
C LEU A 40 -14.77 4.52 2.49
N PHE A 41 -13.72 3.91 3.02
CA PHE A 41 -13.36 4.01 4.42
C PHE A 41 -13.14 5.47 4.84
N ARG A 42 -12.41 6.23 4.00
CA ARG A 42 -12.21 7.67 4.21
C ARG A 42 -13.52 8.44 4.21
N LYS A 43 -14.40 8.17 3.24
CA LYS A 43 -15.70 8.83 3.13
C LYS A 43 -16.57 8.56 4.36
N GLU A 44 -16.57 7.32 4.85
CA GLU A 44 -17.35 6.90 6.00
C GLU A 44 -16.81 7.49 7.31
N ILE A 45 -15.49 7.57 7.49
CA ILE A 45 -14.89 8.25 8.64
C ILE A 45 -15.25 9.74 8.66
N ILE A 46 -15.13 10.43 7.51
CA ILE A 46 -15.51 11.85 7.40
C ILE A 46 -17.00 12.04 7.72
N ARG A 47 -17.87 11.11 7.32
CA ARG A 47 -19.28 11.15 7.68
C ARG A 47 -19.47 11.06 9.20
N LYS A 48 -18.82 10.10 9.84
CA LYS A 48 -18.89 9.91 11.31
C LYS A 48 -18.26 11.07 12.10
N GLU A 49 -17.23 11.71 11.57
CA GLU A 49 -16.69 12.96 12.14
C GLU A 49 -17.75 14.08 12.13
N LYS A 50 -18.47 14.24 11.01
CA LYS A 50 -19.54 15.25 10.90
C LYS A 50 -20.73 14.96 11.80
N GLU A 51 -21.01 13.70 12.08
CA GLU A 51 -22.04 13.25 13.02
C GLU A 51 -21.61 13.35 14.49
N GLY A 52 -20.35 13.75 14.76
CA GLY A 52 -19.80 13.86 16.12
C GLY A 52 -19.57 12.51 16.81
N LEU A 53 -19.50 11.39 16.06
CA LEU A 53 -19.21 10.06 16.58
C LEU A 53 -17.71 9.78 16.73
N LEU A 54 -16.90 10.48 15.94
CA LEU A 54 -15.44 10.42 15.98
C LEU A 54 -14.88 11.83 16.17
N HIS A 55 -14.07 11.99 17.21
CA HIS A 55 -13.45 13.29 17.54
C HIS A 55 -11.96 13.22 17.22
N GLY A 56 -11.42 14.34 16.74
CA GLY A 56 -9.99 14.53 16.61
C GLY A 56 -9.31 14.57 17.97
N LYS A 57 -8.02 14.26 17.97
CA LYS A 57 -7.19 14.35 19.16
C LYS A 57 -6.22 15.51 19.01
N LEU A 58 -6.15 16.36 20.04
CA LEU A 58 -5.07 17.34 20.14
C LEU A 58 -3.74 16.61 20.26
N SER A 59 -2.87 16.83 19.31
CA SER A 59 -1.51 16.28 19.29
C SER A 59 -0.54 17.44 19.10
N ILE A 60 0.53 17.44 19.87
CA ILE A 60 1.61 18.40 19.71
C ILE A 60 2.37 18.00 18.45
N VAL A 61 2.29 18.82 17.42
CA VAL A 61 3.02 18.66 16.16
C VAL A 61 4.13 19.72 16.15
N ILE A 62 5.36 19.26 15.96
CA ILE A 62 6.50 20.17 15.82
C ILE A 62 6.52 20.67 14.37
N GLU A 63 6.08 21.90 14.15
CA GLU A 63 6.16 22.55 12.85
C GLU A 63 7.50 23.28 12.68
N GLY A 64 7.99 23.35 11.43
CA GLY A 64 9.25 24.00 11.10
C GLY A 64 10.50 23.18 11.36
N LYS A 65 10.36 21.87 11.65
CA LYS A 65 11.52 20.97 11.82
C LYS A 65 12.14 20.68 10.44
N LYS A 66 13.46 20.80 10.36
CA LYS A 66 14.23 20.38 9.19
C LYS A 66 14.12 18.87 8.98
N ALA A 67 14.01 18.42 7.73
CA ALA A 67 14.03 16.99 7.40
C ALA A 67 15.29 16.34 7.98
N SER A 68 15.11 15.23 8.70
CA SER A 68 16.21 14.46 9.26
C SER A 68 16.97 13.75 8.13
N LEU A 69 18.28 13.57 8.28
CA LEU A 69 19.08 12.77 7.35
C LEU A 69 18.54 11.35 7.20
N ILE A 70 18.03 10.76 8.28
CA ILE A 70 17.42 9.43 8.27
C ILE A 70 16.15 9.43 7.43
N GLU A 71 15.31 10.45 7.57
CA GLU A 71 14.07 10.61 6.78
C GLU A 71 14.39 10.76 5.28
N LEU A 72 15.35 11.60 4.94
CA LEU A 72 15.81 11.76 3.55
C LEU A 72 16.40 10.48 2.98
N ALA A 73 17.20 9.75 3.78
CA ALA A 73 17.77 8.46 3.36
C ALA A 73 16.68 7.40 3.14
N LEU A 74 15.66 7.34 4.00
CA LEU A 74 14.53 6.43 3.82
C LEU A 74 13.70 6.79 2.58
N LEU A 75 13.42 8.08 2.36
CA LEU A 75 12.72 8.54 1.17
C LEU A 75 13.51 8.27 -0.11
N PHE A 76 14.84 8.47 -0.06
CA PHE A 76 15.72 8.10 -1.16
C PHE A 76 15.68 6.60 -1.42
N LEU A 77 15.77 5.75 -0.39
CA LEU A 77 15.73 4.30 -0.53
C LEU A 77 14.42 3.82 -1.16
N ILE A 78 13.28 4.34 -0.68
CA ILE A 78 11.96 4.02 -1.23
C ILE A 78 11.88 4.46 -2.70
N GLY A 79 12.27 5.70 -2.99
CA GLY A 79 12.30 6.23 -4.35
C GLY A 79 13.25 5.47 -5.27
N PHE A 80 14.41 5.04 -4.74
CA PHE A 80 15.37 4.21 -5.46
C PHE A 80 14.76 2.86 -5.84
N ILE A 81 14.13 2.14 -4.92
CA ILE A 81 13.52 0.84 -5.20
C ILE A 81 12.42 0.98 -6.26
N ILE A 82 11.57 2.00 -6.14
CA ILE A 82 10.52 2.27 -7.14
C ILE A 82 11.13 2.58 -8.49
N GLY A 83 12.08 3.49 -8.55
CA GLY A 83 12.70 3.91 -9.80
C GLY A 83 13.55 2.83 -10.47
N PHE A 84 14.24 2.02 -9.67
CA PHE A 84 15.03 0.89 -10.12
C PHE A 84 14.18 -0.14 -10.88
N LYS A 85 12.99 -0.42 -10.39
CA LYS A 85 12.04 -1.34 -11.02
C LYS A 85 11.19 -0.69 -12.11
N PHE A 86 10.74 0.53 -11.91
CA PHE A 86 9.79 1.16 -12.83
C PHE A 86 10.39 1.52 -14.19
N LEU A 87 11.65 1.95 -14.26
CA LEU A 87 12.25 2.38 -15.51
C LEU A 87 12.88 1.24 -16.34
N TYR A 88 13.22 0.12 -15.74
CA TYR A 88 13.85 -0.98 -16.46
C TYR A 88 13.00 -1.59 -17.60
N PRO A 89 11.69 -1.81 -17.45
CA PRO A 89 10.84 -2.33 -18.52
C PRO A 89 10.76 -1.46 -19.77
N PHE A 90 11.16 -0.19 -19.70
CA PHE A 90 11.27 0.68 -20.86
C PHE A 90 12.53 0.40 -21.69
N TYR A 91 13.56 -0.21 -21.08
CA TYR A 91 14.78 -0.64 -21.76
C TYR A 91 14.67 -2.08 -22.30
N ASP A 92 14.06 -2.94 -21.51
CA ASP A 92 13.86 -4.34 -21.88
C ASP A 92 12.40 -4.76 -21.57
N SER A 93 11.60 -4.80 -22.63
CA SER A 93 10.18 -5.17 -22.51
C SER A 93 9.98 -6.69 -22.30
N THR A 94 11.03 -7.51 -22.46
CA THR A 94 10.93 -8.97 -22.28
C THR A 94 10.66 -9.33 -20.82
N VAL A 95 11.11 -8.52 -19.86
CA VAL A 95 10.86 -8.70 -18.43
C VAL A 95 9.37 -8.62 -18.06
N LEU A 96 8.56 -8.01 -18.91
CA LEU A 96 7.11 -7.92 -18.71
C LEU A 96 6.39 -9.24 -18.99
N ASN A 97 7.04 -10.22 -19.66
CA ASN A 97 6.44 -11.53 -19.91
C ASN A 97 6.33 -12.35 -18.61
N ASP A 98 7.24 -12.11 -17.66
CA ASP A 98 7.20 -12.71 -16.33
C ASP A 98 7.39 -11.61 -15.25
N PHE A 99 6.38 -10.77 -15.15
CA PHE A 99 6.40 -9.58 -14.27
C PHE A 99 6.60 -9.95 -12.79
N GLN A 100 6.09 -11.11 -12.36
CA GLN A 100 6.21 -11.55 -10.97
C GLN A 100 7.68 -11.91 -10.65
N HIS A 101 8.33 -12.65 -11.53
CA HIS A 101 9.76 -12.97 -11.41
C HIS A 101 10.61 -11.69 -11.48
N TYR A 102 10.26 -10.76 -12.40
CA TYR A 102 10.98 -9.49 -12.55
C TYR A 102 10.94 -8.65 -11.29
N ILE A 103 9.79 -8.49 -10.62
CA ILE A 103 9.70 -7.70 -9.37
C ILE A 103 10.66 -8.24 -8.30
N LEU A 104 10.83 -9.56 -8.22
CA LEU A 104 11.68 -10.23 -7.24
C LEU A 104 13.15 -10.36 -7.66
N SER A 105 13.44 -10.21 -8.94
CA SER A 105 14.79 -10.29 -9.47
C SER A 105 15.65 -9.11 -8.99
N LEU A 106 16.96 -9.21 -9.15
CA LEU A 106 17.89 -8.09 -8.95
C LEU A 106 18.05 -7.23 -10.21
N GLU A 107 17.30 -7.54 -11.26
CA GLU A 107 17.30 -6.75 -12.50
C GLU A 107 16.59 -5.43 -12.30
N GLY A 108 17.15 -4.36 -12.84
CA GLY A 108 16.61 -3.02 -12.72
C GLY A 108 17.51 -1.94 -13.25
N SER A 109 17.01 -0.73 -13.36
CA SER A 109 17.73 0.44 -13.85
C SER A 109 18.34 1.24 -12.71
N LEU A 110 19.66 1.17 -12.53
CA LEU A 110 20.37 2.00 -11.54
C LEU A 110 20.12 3.50 -11.78
N PHE A 111 20.12 3.93 -13.04
CA PHE A 111 19.80 5.30 -13.39
C PHE A 111 18.39 5.69 -12.93
N GLY A 112 17.41 4.83 -13.18
CA GLY A 112 16.03 5.04 -12.73
C GLY A 112 15.91 5.13 -11.21
N GLY A 113 16.60 4.25 -10.49
CA GLY A 113 16.64 4.26 -9.03
C GLY A 113 17.22 5.57 -8.48
N ILE A 114 18.38 5.98 -8.97
CA ILE A 114 19.04 7.20 -8.52
C ILE A 114 18.21 8.45 -8.87
N ALA A 115 17.69 8.54 -10.09
CA ALA A 115 16.91 9.70 -10.54
C ALA A 115 15.63 9.90 -9.71
N ILE A 116 14.83 8.85 -9.52
CA ILE A 116 13.58 8.93 -8.75
C ILE A 116 13.88 9.07 -7.25
N GLY A 117 14.88 8.36 -6.73
CA GLY A 117 15.30 8.48 -5.33
C GLY A 117 15.75 9.89 -4.97
N LEU A 118 16.62 10.49 -5.78
CA LEU A 118 17.05 11.89 -5.60
C LEU A 118 15.89 12.87 -5.81
N GLY A 119 15.00 12.60 -6.76
CA GLY A 119 13.82 13.44 -7.00
C GLY A 119 12.92 13.54 -5.78
N ILE A 120 12.55 12.39 -5.17
CA ILE A 120 11.68 12.33 -3.98
C ILE A 120 12.37 12.93 -2.75
N ALA A 121 13.62 12.54 -2.49
CA ALA A 121 14.38 13.07 -1.35
C ALA A 121 14.65 14.58 -1.51
N GLY A 122 15.00 15.02 -2.72
CA GLY A 122 15.24 16.44 -3.03
C GLY A 122 13.99 17.29 -2.92
N GLN A 123 12.83 16.80 -3.37
CA GLN A 123 11.54 17.49 -3.21
C GLN A 123 11.18 17.65 -1.74
N ASN A 124 11.37 16.60 -0.94
CA ASN A 124 11.11 16.67 0.50
C ASN A 124 12.07 17.63 1.21
N TYR A 125 13.36 17.57 0.85
CA TYR A 125 14.35 18.52 1.37
C TYR A 125 13.99 19.97 1.02
N TYR A 126 13.64 20.25 -0.24
CA TYR A 126 13.24 21.58 -0.68
C TYR A 126 12.00 22.09 0.06
N GLN A 127 10.97 21.25 0.23
CA GLN A 127 9.78 21.60 0.99
C GLN A 127 10.12 21.87 2.46
N SER A 128 10.94 21.02 3.06
CA SER A 128 11.39 21.16 4.46
C SER A 128 12.18 22.46 4.67
N GLU A 129 13.08 22.84 3.76
CA GLU A 129 13.80 24.14 3.84
C GLU A 129 12.87 25.33 3.66
N LYS A 130 11.85 25.21 2.80
CA LYS A 130 10.88 26.30 2.57
C LYS A 130 9.94 26.53 3.74
N THR A 131 9.61 25.47 4.49
CA THR A 131 8.74 25.53 5.68
C THR A 131 9.51 25.64 6.99
N LYS A 132 10.84 25.71 6.93
CA LYS A 132 11.70 25.81 8.10
C LYS A 132 11.45 27.12 8.85
N LEU A 133 11.20 27.01 10.15
CA LEU A 133 11.17 28.13 11.08
C LEU A 133 12.52 28.26 11.79
N PRO A 134 12.91 29.46 12.22
CA PRO A 134 14.16 29.68 12.97
C PRO A 134 14.24 28.83 14.25
N GLU A 135 13.10 28.67 14.92
CA GLU A 135 12.92 27.74 16.05
C GLU A 135 11.71 26.85 15.75
N PRO A 136 11.81 25.52 15.95
CA PRO A 136 10.67 24.62 15.83
C PRO A 136 9.62 25.00 16.87
N ILE A 137 8.41 25.27 16.41
CA ILE A 137 7.30 25.65 17.29
C ILE A 137 6.45 24.42 17.55
N GLU A 138 6.17 24.14 18.82
CA GLU A 138 5.17 23.15 19.20
C GLU A 138 3.78 23.74 19.00
N VAL A 139 3.06 23.27 18.00
CA VAL A 139 1.69 23.69 17.72
C VAL A 139 0.74 22.57 18.13
N GLU A 140 -0.22 22.89 18.98
CA GLU A 140 -1.33 21.98 19.25
C GLU A 140 -2.22 21.93 18.00
N LYS A 141 -2.14 20.80 17.27
CA LYS A 141 -2.98 20.54 16.11
C LYS A 141 -3.96 19.43 16.42
N GLU A 142 -5.21 19.66 16.12
CA GLU A 142 -6.21 18.61 16.16
C GLU A 142 -5.99 17.64 14.97
N VAL A 143 -5.45 16.46 15.26
CA VAL A 143 -5.33 15.39 14.27
C VAL A 143 -6.66 14.69 14.11
N LYS A 144 -7.25 14.81 12.94
CA LYS A 144 -8.57 14.25 12.65
C LYS A 144 -8.48 12.74 12.38
N PRO A 145 -9.51 11.95 12.74
CA PRO A 145 -9.52 10.51 12.52
C PRO A 145 -9.25 10.09 11.07
N HIS A 146 -9.71 10.85 10.08
CA HIS A 146 -9.46 10.53 8.67
C HIS A 146 -7.97 10.69 8.25
N GLU A 147 -7.15 11.42 8.99
CA GLU A 147 -5.71 11.55 8.71
C GLU A 147 -4.96 10.25 9.04
N HIS A 148 -5.51 9.38 9.89
CA HIS A 148 -4.94 8.08 10.25
C HIS A 148 -5.19 6.98 9.21
N ILE A 149 -6.04 7.21 8.19
CA ILE A 149 -6.44 6.18 7.22
C ILE A 149 -5.25 5.63 6.45
N SER A 150 -4.33 6.49 6.01
CA SER A 150 -3.13 6.06 5.28
C SER A 150 -2.29 5.09 6.13
N ASN A 151 -2.12 5.40 7.41
CA ASN A 151 -1.37 4.54 8.33
C ASN A 151 -2.09 3.22 8.60
N ILE A 152 -3.42 3.26 8.78
CA ILE A 152 -4.25 2.06 8.98
C ILE A 152 -4.20 1.16 7.74
N THR A 153 -4.33 1.76 6.54
CA THR A 153 -4.27 1.01 5.28
C THR A 153 -2.88 0.38 5.06
N LEU A 154 -1.81 1.13 5.35
CA LEU A 154 -0.45 0.61 5.27
C LEU A 154 -0.21 -0.53 6.27
N LEU A 155 -0.66 -0.37 7.51
CA LEU A 155 -0.58 -1.44 8.51
C LEU A 155 -1.36 -2.68 8.10
N ALA A 156 -2.57 -2.51 7.58
CA ALA A 156 -3.39 -3.62 7.08
C ALA A 156 -2.69 -4.36 5.95
N LEU A 157 -2.05 -3.64 5.02
CA LEU A 157 -1.33 -4.23 3.89
C LEU A 157 -0.08 -4.99 4.37
N VAL A 158 0.76 -4.37 5.19
CA VAL A 158 2.02 -4.98 5.65
C VAL A 158 1.75 -6.18 6.56
N PHE A 159 0.93 -6.01 7.60
CA PHE A 159 0.64 -7.10 8.54
C PHE A 159 -0.26 -8.16 7.92
N GLY A 160 -1.14 -7.77 6.99
CA GLY A 160 -1.96 -8.71 6.22
C GLY A 160 -1.09 -9.64 5.37
N PHE A 161 -0.14 -9.08 4.64
CA PHE A 161 0.78 -9.86 3.81
C PHE A 161 1.70 -10.76 4.67
N LEU A 162 2.35 -10.20 5.69
CA LEU A 162 3.23 -10.96 6.58
C LEU A 162 2.47 -12.08 7.29
N GLY A 163 1.27 -11.79 7.80
CA GLY A 163 0.44 -12.79 8.46
C GLY A 163 -0.03 -13.90 7.53
N ALA A 164 -0.46 -13.54 6.32
CA ALA A 164 -0.85 -14.52 5.31
C ALA A 164 0.31 -15.49 4.99
N LYS A 165 1.52 -14.96 4.89
CA LYS A 165 2.73 -15.75 4.61
C LYS A 165 3.14 -16.62 5.79
N ILE A 166 3.17 -16.06 7.01
CA ILE A 166 3.54 -16.80 8.23
C ILE A 166 2.56 -17.95 8.49
N PHE A 167 1.25 -17.71 8.38
CA PHE A 167 0.25 -18.76 8.60
C PHE A 167 0.32 -19.85 7.53
N ALA A 168 0.55 -19.50 6.28
CA ALA A 168 0.76 -20.49 5.22
C ALA A 168 1.97 -21.39 5.51
N TRP A 169 3.06 -20.83 6.03
CA TRP A 169 4.23 -21.58 6.46
C TRP A 169 3.94 -22.47 7.68
N LEU A 170 3.12 -22.02 8.61
CA LEU A 170 2.69 -22.83 9.76
C LEU A 170 1.80 -24.01 9.34
N GLU A 171 0.95 -23.82 8.33
CA GLU A 171 0.11 -24.91 7.79
C GLU A 171 0.94 -25.95 7.02
N ASN A 172 1.91 -25.50 6.23
CA ASN A 172 2.79 -26.35 5.45
C ASN A 172 4.24 -25.91 5.64
N PRO A 173 4.94 -26.41 6.65
CA PRO A 173 6.32 -26.03 6.92
C PRO A 173 7.24 -26.44 5.75
N ILE A 174 7.81 -25.47 5.07
CA ILE A 174 8.82 -25.63 4.03
C ILE A 174 10.17 -25.10 4.53
N PRO A 175 11.29 -25.52 3.95
CA PRO A 175 12.61 -24.95 4.29
C PRO A 175 12.60 -23.42 4.14
N LEU A 176 13.29 -22.72 5.05
CA LEU A 176 13.31 -21.25 5.05
C LEU A 176 13.86 -20.66 3.74
N SER A 177 14.77 -21.37 3.08
CA SER A 177 15.29 -20.99 1.76
C SER A 177 14.20 -20.94 0.69
N GLU A 178 13.33 -21.94 0.66
CA GLU A 178 12.21 -22.02 -0.28
C GLU A 178 11.11 -21.02 0.10
N PHE A 179 10.85 -20.84 1.38
CA PHE A 179 9.93 -19.83 1.90
C PHE A 179 10.29 -18.40 1.45
N LEU A 180 11.59 -18.06 1.42
CA LEU A 180 12.07 -16.74 1.01
C LEU A 180 12.20 -16.58 -0.51
N HIS A 181 12.40 -17.70 -1.24
CA HIS A 181 12.60 -17.66 -2.68
C HIS A 181 11.34 -17.25 -3.45
N ASP A 182 10.17 -17.66 -2.94
CA ASP A 182 8.88 -17.35 -3.57
C ASP A 182 7.91 -16.64 -2.59
N PRO A 183 8.07 -15.32 -2.38
CA PRO A 183 7.30 -14.59 -1.37
C PRO A 183 5.81 -14.49 -1.65
N PHE A 184 5.37 -14.65 -2.91
CA PHE A 184 3.95 -14.57 -3.28
C PHE A 184 3.24 -15.92 -3.36
N SER A 185 3.95 -17.03 -3.23
CA SER A 185 3.33 -18.36 -3.15
C SER A 185 2.84 -18.65 -1.73
N GLY A 186 1.83 -19.51 -1.63
CA GLY A 186 1.33 -19.99 -0.35
C GLY A 186 0.89 -18.86 0.60
N LEU A 187 -0.17 -18.15 0.24
CA LEU A 187 -0.76 -17.11 1.09
C LEU A 187 -2.08 -17.59 1.69
N THR A 188 -2.20 -17.54 3.02
CA THR A 188 -3.41 -17.93 3.74
C THR A 188 -4.23 -16.70 4.11
N ILE A 189 -5.46 -16.62 3.61
CA ILE A 189 -6.36 -15.48 3.84
C ILE A 189 -6.61 -15.26 5.34
N TYR A 190 -6.82 -16.32 6.11
CA TYR A 190 -7.09 -16.23 7.55
C TYR A 190 -5.92 -15.63 8.33
N GLY A 191 -4.68 -16.02 8.00
CA GLY A 191 -3.49 -15.45 8.62
C GLY A 191 -3.41 -13.93 8.39
N GLY A 192 -3.64 -13.50 7.14
CA GLY A 192 -3.67 -12.08 6.80
C GLY A 192 -4.76 -11.31 7.54
N LEU A 193 -5.98 -11.86 7.61
CA LEU A 193 -7.11 -11.21 8.26
C LEU A 193 -6.88 -11.03 9.77
N ILE A 194 -6.39 -12.06 10.44
CA ILE A 194 -6.15 -12.03 11.90
C ILE A 194 -5.06 -11.02 12.24
N THR A 195 -3.93 -11.07 11.56
CA THR A 195 -2.79 -10.20 11.87
C THR A 195 -3.04 -8.76 11.48
N ALA A 196 -3.66 -8.49 10.32
CA ALA A 196 -4.06 -7.15 9.92
C ALA A 196 -5.06 -6.53 10.91
N SER A 197 -6.08 -7.29 11.30
CA SER A 197 -7.08 -6.82 12.26
C SER A 197 -6.46 -6.51 13.62
N ALA A 198 -5.59 -7.38 14.13
CA ALA A 198 -4.90 -7.17 15.39
C ALA A 198 -4.01 -5.91 15.35
N ALA A 199 -3.22 -5.73 14.30
CA ALA A 199 -2.35 -4.57 14.11
C ALA A 199 -3.15 -3.26 14.01
N CYS A 200 -4.23 -3.25 13.23
CA CYS A 200 -5.09 -2.09 13.08
C CYS A 200 -5.80 -1.73 14.40
N ILE A 201 -6.35 -2.70 15.13
CA ILE A 201 -6.99 -2.47 16.42
C ILE A 201 -5.98 -1.93 17.43
N PHE A 202 -4.77 -2.49 17.47
CA PHE A 202 -3.70 -1.99 18.33
C PHE A 202 -3.36 -0.52 18.01
N TYR A 203 -3.21 -0.19 16.74
CA TYR A 203 -2.94 1.19 16.30
C TYR A 203 -4.08 2.15 16.68
N ILE A 204 -5.34 1.78 16.40
CA ILE A 204 -6.53 2.59 16.72
C ILE A 204 -6.61 2.87 18.23
N ARG A 205 -6.35 1.84 19.07
CA ARG A 205 -6.29 2.01 20.54
C ARG A 205 -5.16 2.93 20.98
N LYS A 206 -3.98 2.79 20.38
CA LYS A 206 -2.82 3.65 20.68
C LYS A 206 -3.12 5.11 20.35
N GLN A 207 -3.87 5.37 19.29
CA GLN A 207 -4.31 6.72 18.91
C GLN A 207 -5.50 7.22 19.73
N LYS A 208 -6.03 6.42 20.67
CA LYS A 208 -7.21 6.72 21.48
C LYS A 208 -8.48 6.98 20.66
N LEU A 209 -8.55 6.42 19.44
CA LEU A 209 -9.75 6.45 18.61
C LEU A 209 -10.75 5.39 19.08
N HIS A 210 -12.04 5.65 18.87
CA HIS A 210 -13.09 4.72 19.27
C HIS A 210 -13.14 3.51 18.33
N VAL A 211 -12.68 2.34 18.81
CA VAL A 211 -12.49 1.13 18.00
C VAL A 211 -13.77 0.69 17.29
N PHE A 212 -14.92 0.67 18.00
CA PHE A 212 -16.18 0.22 17.39
C PHE A 212 -16.65 1.13 16.26
N HIS A 213 -16.53 2.45 16.40
CA HIS A 213 -16.87 3.38 15.32
C HIS A 213 -15.95 3.24 14.12
N MET A 214 -14.67 2.89 14.34
CA MET A 214 -13.72 2.64 13.26
C MET A 214 -14.02 1.32 12.54
N LEU A 215 -14.35 0.24 13.30
CA LEU A 215 -14.73 -1.06 12.74
C LEU A 215 -16.03 -0.97 11.94
N ASP A 216 -16.99 -0.22 12.43
CA ASP A 216 -18.24 0.03 11.75
C ASP A 216 -18.04 0.84 10.45
N ALA A 217 -17.13 1.83 10.47
CA ALA A 217 -16.77 2.60 9.29
C ALA A 217 -16.04 1.79 8.21
N VAL A 218 -15.24 0.79 8.61
CA VAL A 218 -14.50 -0.04 7.65
C VAL A 218 -15.36 -1.16 7.04
N SER A 219 -16.46 -1.56 7.70
CA SER A 219 -17.30 -2.69 7.29
C SER A 219 -17.79 -2.59 5.83
N PRO A 220 -18.40 -1.50 5.34
CA PRO A 220 -18.84 -1.40 3.96
C PRO A 220 -17.66 -1.42 2.97
N ALA A 221 -16.52 -0.87 3.35
CA ALA A 221 -15.31 -0.89 2.54
C ALA A 221 -14.76 -2.30 2.38
N LEU A 222 -14.72 -3.09 3.46
CA LEU A 222 -14.31 -4.51 3.43
C LEU A 222 -15.23 -5.36 2.58
N MET A 223 -16.55 -5.17 2.69
CA MET A 223 -17.52 -5.93 1.90
C MET A 223 -17.34 -5.66 0.40
N LEU A 224 -17.12 -4.40 0.02
CA LEU A 224 -16.89 -4.05 -1.37
C LEU A 224 -15.52 -4.58 -1.86
N ALA A 225 -14.48 -4.44 -1.06
CA ALA A 225 -13.15 -4.99 -1.39
C ALA A 225 -13.20 -6.50 -1.61
N TYR A 226 -13.94 -7.21 -0.75
CA TYR A 226 -14.16 -8.65 -0.89
C TYR A 226 -14.90 -8.97 -2.21
N GLY A 227 -15.97 -8.23 -2.54
CA GLY A 227 -16.71 -8.40 -3.79
C GLY A 227 -15.83 -8.22 -5.02
N VAL A 228 -15.05 -7.13 -5.06
CA VAL A 228 -14.12 -6.85 -6.17
C VAL A 228 -12.99 -7.89 -6.24
N GLY A 229 -12.45 -8.32 -5.08
CA GLY A 229 -11.46 -9.39 -5.02
C GLY A 229 -11.98 -10.72 -5.58
N ARG A 230 -13.24 -11.06 -5.30
CA ARG A 230 -13.91 -12.25 -5.84
C ARG A 230 -14.09 -12.17 -7.37
N LEU A 231 -14.39 -10.99 -7.91
CA LEU A 231 -14.37 -10.79 -9.36
C LEU A 231 -12.96 -11.06 -9.92
N GLY A 232 -11.91 -10.65 -9.21
CA GLY A 232 -10.53 -10.99 -9.58
C GLY A 232 -10.30 -12.49 -9.71
N CYS A 233 -10.77 -13.29 -8.74
CA CYS A 233 -10.70 -14.74 -8.81
C CYS A 233 -11.54 -15.36 -9.94
N HIS A 234 -12.66 -14.72 -10.31
CA HIS A 234 -13.51 -15.20 -11.38
C HIS A 234 -12.91 -14.97 -12.76
N PHE A 235 -12.25 -13.82 -12.94
CA PHE A 235 -11.63 -13.47 -14.23
C PHE A 235 -10.23 -14.10 -14.44
N SER A 236 -9.54 -14.49 -13.39
CA SER A 236 -8.25 -15.17 -13.46
C SER A 236 -8.43 -16.67 -13.71
#